data_4edc2bedd264db99dd93d95b307383b1
#
_entry.id   4edc2bedd264db99dd93d95b307383b1
#
_cell.length_a   1.000
_cell.length_b   1.000
_cell.length_c   1.000
_cell.angle_alpha   90.00
_cell.angle_beta   90.00
_cell.angle_gamma   90.00
#
_symmetry.space_group_name_H-M   'P 1'
#
loop_
_entity.id
_entity.type
_entity.pdbx_description
1 polymer ?
#
loop_
_entity_poly.entity_id
_entity_poly.type
_entity_poly.pdbx_seq_one_letter_code
_entity_poly.pdbx_strand_id
1 'polypeptide(L)'
;MSNTQKQLALAKAAKKSVNTADTEEKNRALLAMADSLEAAAADILAANRQDLEAAAGNIPEGMTDRLLLDGKRICAMADGIRAVTALPDPVGEILETSTLPNGLEIVKKRVAMGVIGIIYESRPNVTSDAAALALKSGSAVVLRSGKDAFQSARAIVAALKTGLAQTRIDPDALQLIEDTGRESSYEMMRAKDYLDLLIPRGGAGLIRAVVENAVVPVIETGTGIVHIYIDKDADWDKALRIVYNAKTSRPSVCNSMEVLLVHEDIAADFLPKLERLLVRNRIEAGLPPVRFRLDPQAARHIGGEAAGADNFDTEFLDYILAVKTVASVEEAVGHIETHGTHHSDGIVTENRHAADYFTTHIDSAAVYVNASTRFTDGGEFGLGCEMGISTQKLHARGPMGLKELTSYKYIVQGTGQVRE
;
A
#
# COMPACT_ATOMS: atom_id res chain seq x y z
N MET A 1 -26.51 19.57 -8.20
CA MET A 1 -25.39 18.67 -8.44
C MET A 1 -24.12 19.38 -8.03
N SER A 2 -23.40 18.88 -7.02
CA SER A 2 -22.15 19.47 -6.57
C SER A 2 -21.06 19.33 -7.63
N ASN A 3 -19.92 20.02 -7.46
CA ASN A 3 -18.79 19.84 -8.38
C ASN A 3 -18.24 18.41 -8.32
N THR A 4 -18.15 17.84 -7.12
CA THR A 4 -17.79 16.43 -6.88
C THR A 4 -18.69 15.47 -7.68
N GLN A 5 -20.01 15.65 -7.59
CA GLN A 5 -20.97 14.81 -8.34
C GLN A 5 -20.82 14.91 -9.85
N LYS A 6 -20.48 16.11 -10.38
CA LYS A 6 -20.22 16.26 -11.83
C LYS A 6 -19.00 15.47 -12.26
N GLN A 7 -17.89 15.52 -11.50
CA GLN A 7 -16.67 14.78 -11.79
C GLN A 7 -16.88 13.26 -11.69
N LEU A 8 -17.63 12.80 -10.70
CA LEU A 8 -18.05 11.40 -10.58
C LEU A 8 -18.88 10.93 -11.80
N ALA A 9 -19.81 11.78 -12.27
CA ALA A 9 -20.63 11.47 -13.44
C ALA A 9 -19.80 11.38 -14.73
N LEU A 10 -18.81 12.27 -14.92
CA LEU A 10 -17.88 12.21 -16.05
C LEU A 10 -17.09 10.90 -16.06
N ALA A 11 -16.48 10.51 -14.95
CA ALA A 11 -15.76 9.23 -14.85
C ALA A 11 -16.67 8.04 -15.16
N LYS A 12 -17.91 8.04 -14.63
CA LYS A 12 -18.88 6.98 -14.90
C LYS A 12 -19.27 6.92 -16.38
N ALA A 13 -19.42 8.05 -17.05
CA ALA A 13 -19.73 8.09 -18.48
C ALA A 13 -18.55 7.58 -19.33
N ALA A 14 -17.33 7.98 -18.98
CA ALA A 14 -16.10 7.63 -19.68
C ALA A 14 -15.63 6.18 -19.44
N LYS A 15 -16.09 5.50 -18.37
CA LYS A 15 -15.57 4.18 -17.97
C LYS A 15 -15.57 3.14 -19.10
N LYS A 16 -16.54 3.20 -20.01
CA LYS A 16 -16.65 2.24 -21.10
C LYS A 16 -15.44 2.29 -22.03
N SER A 17 -14.84 3.47 -22.25
CA SER A 17 -13.65 3.64 -23.09
C SER A 17 -12.45 2.84 -22.56
N VAL A 18 -12.33 2.69 -21.24
CA VAL A 18 -11.27 1.92 -20.58
C VAL A 18 -11.67 0.44 -20.45
N ASN A 19 -12.90 0.15 -20.03
CA ASN A 19 -13.35 -1.22 -19.80
C ASN A 19 -13.32 -2.10 -21.06
N THR A 20 -13.45 -1.51 -22.25
CA THR A 20 -13.46 -2.22 -23.53
C THR A 20 -12.16 -2.09 -24.31
N ALA A 21 -11.21 -1.29 -23.82
CA ALA A 21 -9.88 -1.14 -24.42
C ALA A 21 -9.10 -2.46 -24.34
N ASP A 22 -8.45 -2.83 -25.43
CA ASP A 22 -7.51 -3.94 -25.43
C ASP A 22 -6.18 -3.59 -24.76
N THR A 23 -5.33 -4.59 -24.58
CA THR A 23 -4.03 -4.44 -23.94
C THR A 23 -3.12 -3.43 -24.64
N GLU A 24 -3.12 -3.41 -25.98
CA GLU A 24 -2.27 -2.49 -26.75
C GLU A 24 -2.75 -1.05 -26.61
N GLU A 25 -4.06 -0.85 -26.58
CA GLU A 25 -4.66 0.48 -26.41
C GLU A 25 -4.39 1.05 -25.02
N LYS A 26 -4.53 0.21 -23.96
CA LYS A 26 -4.14 0.58 -22.59
C LYS A 26 -2.65 0.89 -22.50
N ASN A 27 -1.79 0.09 -23.08
CA ASN A 27 -0.34 0.31 -23.06
C ASN A 27 0.04 1.60 -23.80
N ARG A 28 -0.57 1.90 -24.95
CA ARG A 28 -0.38 3.16 -25.65
C ARG A 28 -0.78 4.37 -24.79
N ALA A 29 -1.91 4.26 -24.10
CA ALA A 29 -2.38 5.31 -23.20
C ALA A 29 -1.40 5.54 -22.05
N LEU A 30 -0.92 4.48 -21.42
CA LEU A 30 0.06 4.58 -20.33
C LEU A 30 1.38 5.22 -20.80
N LEU A 31 1.90 4.82 -21.98
CA LEU A 31 3.12 5.42 -22.52
C LEU A 31 2.92 6.91 -22.82
N ALA A 32 1.80 7.29 -23.43
CA ALA A 32 1.49 8.70 -23.69
C ALA A 32 1.33 9.50 -22.40
N MET A 33 0.77 8.91 -21.34
CA MET A 33 0.70 9.51 -20.01
C MET A 33 2.09 9.73 -19.41
N ALA A 34 2.98 8.74 -19.48
CA ALA A 34 4.34 8.83 -18.97
C ALA A 34 5.15 9.94 -19.68
N ASP A 35 5.08 9.99 -21.00
CA ASP A 35 5.77 11.00 -21.81
C ASP A 35 5.23 12.41 -21.54
N SER A 36 3.91 12.56 -21.39
CA SER A 36 3.29 13.84 -21.05
C SER A 36 3.62 14.29 -19.62
N LEU A 37 3.79 13.35 -18.68
CA LEU A 37 4.19 13.64 -17.31
C LEU A 37 5.62 14.22 -17.27
N GLU A 38 6.55 13.63 -17.99
CA GLU A 38 7.93 14.14 -18.11
C GLU A 38 7.98 15.50 -18.82
N ALA A 39 7.21 15.66 -19.90
CA ALA A 39 7.11 16.93 -20.62
C ALA A 39 6.58 18.08 -19.74
N ALA A 40 5.69 17.77 -18.78
CA ALA A 40 5.12 18.74 -17.84
C ALA A 40 5.95 18.91 -16.55
N ALA A 41 7.17 18.37 -16.47
CA ALA A 41 7.96 18.36 -15.23
C ALA A 41 8.15 19.76 -14.62
N ALA A 42 8.37 20.78 -15.44
CA ALA A 42 8.55 22.16 -14.96
C ALA A 42 7.30 22.71 -14.27
N ASP A 43 6.12 22.46 -14.83
CA ASP A 43 4.83 22.91 -14.28
C ASP A 43 4.50 22.15 -13.00
N ILE A 44 4.76 20.83 -12.97
CA ILE A 44 4.57 19.98 -11.78
C ILE A 44 5.49 20.45 -10.65
N LEU A 45 6.76 20.74 -10.91
CA LEU A 45 7.69 21.27 -9.91
C LEU A 45 7.26 22.66 -9.42
N ALA A 46 6.72 23.52 -10.28
CA ALA A 46 6.18 24.82 -9.88
C ALA A 46 4.97 24.66 -8.94
N ALA A 47 4.06 23.75 -9.27
CA ALA A 47 2.90 23.42 -8.41
C ALA A 47 3.33 22.80 -7.08
N ASN A 48 4.33 21.92 -7.09
CA ASN A 48 4.85 21.31 -5.87
C ASN A 48 5.51 22.30 -4.92
N ARG A 49 6.21 23.31 -5.45
CA ARG A 49 6.73 24.41 -4.60
C ARG A 49 5.61 25.15 -3.88
N GLN A 50 4.47 25.40 -4.54
CA GLN A 50 3.31 26.04 -3.88
C GLN A 50 2.76 25.19 -2.74
N ASP A 51 2.66 23.87 -2.94
CA ASP A 51 2.22 22.95 -1.88
C ASP A 51 3.21 22.93 -0.70
N LEU A 52 4.53 22.91 -0.97
CA LEU A 52 5.57 22.92 0.05
C LEU A 52 5.58 24.23 0.86
N GLU A 53 5.43 25.37 0.17
CA GLU A 53 5.34 26.70 0.81
C GLU A 53 4.10 26.79 1.71
N ALA A 54 2.95 26.29 1.26
CA ALA A 54 1.70 26.28 2.04
C ALA A 54 1.75 25.30 3.24
N ALA A 55 2.52 24.21 3.12
CA ALA A 55 2.69 23.19 4.15
C ALA A 55 3.75 23.57 5.21
N ALA A 56 4.64 24.53 4.91
CA ALA A 56 5.74 24.91 5.79
C ALA A 56 5.25 25.28 7.20
N GLY A 57 5.79 24.62 8.22
CA GLY A 57 5.41 24.80 9.63
C GLY A 57 4.08 24.16 10.05
N ASN A 58 3.33 23.55 9.12
CA ASN A 58 2.02 22.94 9.38
C ASN A 58 2.04 21.41 9.36
N ILE A 59 3.11 20.81 8.81
CA ILE A 59 3.26 19.35 8.73
C ILE A 59 4.58 18.90 9.35
N PRO A 60 4.66 17.68 9.93
CA PRO A 60 5.91 17.10 10.43
C PRO A 60 6.95 16.96 9.32
N GLU A 61 8.25 17.02 9.68
CA GLU A 61 9.38 16.95 8.74
C GLU A 61 9.34 15.67 7.87
N GLY A 62 9.01 14.52 8.46
CA GLY A 62 8.87 13.27 7.72
C GLY A 62 7.73 13.28 6.68
N MET A 63 6.71 14.12 6.84
CA MET A 63 5.66 14.31 5.85
C MET A 63 6.09 15.27 4.75
N THR A 64 7.00 16.21 5.04
CA THR A 64 7.58 17.12 4.03
C THR A 64 8.35 16.34 2.97
N ASP A 65 9.16 15.34 3.37
CA ASP A 65 9.84 14.46 2.40
C ASP A 65 8.87 13.69 1.51
N ARG A 66 7.72 13.26 2.04
CA ARG A 66 6.69 12.58 1.24
C ARG A 66 6.02 13.49 0.22
N LEU A 67 5.90 14.77 0.53
CA LEU A 67 5.28 15.78 -0.33
C LEU A 67 6.25 16.27 -1.42
N LEU A 68 7.55 16.30 -1.14
CA LEU A 68 8.58 16.84 -2.02
C LEU A 68 8.65 16.07 -3.34
N LEU A 69 8.62 16.80 -4.45
CA LEU A 69 8.98 16.32 -5.79
C LEU A 69 10.27 17.03 -6.27
N ASP A 70 11.08 16.28 -6.98
CA ASP A 70 12.21 16.75 -7.76
C ASP A 70 12.18 16.09 -9.15
N GLY A 71 13.10 16.47 -10.03
CA GLY A 71 13.17 15.90 -11.38
C GLY A 71 13.35 14.39 -11.38
N LYS A 72 14.11 13.84 -10.43
CA LYS A 72 14.33 12.39 -10.31
C LYS A 72 13.06 11.65 -9.91
N ARG A 73 12.29 12.23 -8.98
CA ARG A 73 11.01 11.65 -8.53
C ARG A 73 9.96 11.68 -9.63
N ILE A 74 9.93 12.75 -10.47
CA ILE A 74 9.02 12.81 -11.62
C ILE A 74 9.42 11.77 -12.68
N CYS A 75 10.71 11.63 -13.00
CA CYS A 75 11.17 10.55 -13.89
C CYS A 75 10.81 9.17 -13.33
N ALA A 76 11.01 8.95 -12.03
CA ALA A 76 10.64 7.67 -11.38
C ALA A 76 9.12 7.39 -11.45
N MET A 77 8.27 8.43 -11.36
CA MET A 77 6.82 8.30 -11.57
C MET A 77 6.50 7.88 -13.01
N ALA A 78 7.14 8.49 -14.02
CA ALA A 78 6.97 8.13 -15.42
C ALA A 78 7.47 6.70 -15.70
N ASP A 79 8.61 6.33 -15.14
CA ASP A 79 9.15 4.97 -15.25
C ASP A 79 8.24 3.94 -14.58
N GLY A 80 7.62 4.29 -13.44
CA GLY A 80 6.59 3.48 -12.80
C GLY A 80 5.39 3.22 -13.72
N ILE A 81 4.89 4.26 -14.41
CA ILE A 81 3.82 4.10 -15.42
C ILE A 81 4.28 3.18 -16.55
N ARG A 82 5.51 3.37 -17.08
CA ARG A 82 6.09 2.51 -18.13
C ARG A 82 6.21 1.06 -17.66
N ALA A 83 6.64 0.83 -16.42
CA ALA A 83 6.75 -0.53 -15.86
C ALA A 83 5.40 -1.25 -15.83
N VAL A 84 4.30 -0.54 -15.55
CA VAL A 84 2.94 -1.11 -15.58
C VAL A 84 2.57 -1.62 -16.98
N THR A 85 3.10 -1.05 -18.07
CA THR A 85 2.82 -1.55 -19.44
C THR A 85 3.35 -2.96 -19.67
N ALA A 86 4.47 -3.31 -19.03
CA ALA A 86 5.10 -4.63 -19.14
C ALA A 86 4.34 -5.72 -18.35
N LEU A 87 3.48 -5.33 -17.42
CA LEU A 87 2.70 -6.29 -16.64
C LEU A 87 1.61 -6.95 -17.51
N PRO A 88 1.31 -8.24 -17.27
CA PRO A 88 0.19 -8.90 -17.92
C PRO A 88 -1.13 -8.15 -17.65
N ASP A 89 -1.94 -7.96 -18.70
CA ASP A 89 -3.27 -7.40 -18.54
C ASP A 89 -4.19 -8.41 -17.84
N PRO A 90 -4.75 -8.09 -16.66
CA PRO A 90 -5.61 -9.05 -15.96
C PRO A 90 -7.00 -9.18 -16.61
N VAL A 91 -7.45 -8.17 -17.35
CA VAL A 91 -8.79 -8.18 -17.94
C VAL A 91 -8.87 -9.20 -19.06
N GLY A 92 -9.81 -10.12 -18.92
CA GLY A 92 -9.98 -11.20 -19.89
C GLY A 92 -9.34 -12.53 -19.49
N GLU A 93 -8.54 -12.57 -18.41
CA GLU A 93 -7.98 -13.80 -17.84
C GLU A 93 -9.11 -14.80 -17.52
N ILE A 94 -8.98 -16.04 -18.02
CA ILE A 94 -9.88 -17.13 -17.66
C ILE A 94 -9.39 -17.74 -16.35
N LEU A 95 -10.20 -17.61 -15.31
CA LEU A 95 -9.86 -18.12 -13.97
C LEU A 95 -10.23 -19.58 -13.80
N GLU A 96 -11.35 -19.99 -14.43
CA GLU A 96 -11.89 -21.34 -14.31
C GLU A 96 -12.83 -21.63 -15.50
N THR A 97 -12.83 -22.88 -15.96
CA THR A 97 -13.79 -23.39 -16.96
C THR A 97 -14.31 -24.72 -16.46
N SER A 98 -15.64 -24.91 -16.49
CA SER A 98 -16.31 -26.15 -16.15
C SER A 98 -17.43 -26.47 -17.13
N THR A 99 -17.62 -27.76 -17.44
CA THR A 99 -18.76 -28.25 -18.25
C THR A 99 -19.67 -29.04 -17.33
N LEU A 100 -20.95 -28.64 -17.28
CA LEU A 100 -21.94 -29.32 -16.48
C LEU A 100 -22.46 -30.59 -17.18
N PRO A 101 -23.08 -31.55 -16.45
CA PRO A 101 -23.61 -32.78 -17.03
C PRO A 101 -24.66 -32.54 -18.12
N ASN A 102 -25.36 -31.40 -18.09
CA ASN A 102 -26.35 -31.00 -19.12
C ASN A 102 -25.73 -30.32 -20.35
N GLY A 103 -24.39 -30.24 -20.41
CA GLY A 103 -23.65 -29.65 -21.54
C GLY A 103 -23.46 -28.11 -21.47
N LEU A 104 -23.91 -27.44 -20.41
CA LEU A 104 -23.57 -26.03 -20.22
C LEU A 104 -22.08 -25.87 -19.91
N GLU A 105 -21.42 -24.96 -20.65
CA GLU A 105 -20.06 -24.52 -20.37
C GLU A 105 -20.10 -23.24 -19.55
N ILE A 106 -19.41 -23.24 -18.39
CA ILE A 106 -19.31 -22.10 -17.48
C ILE A 106 -17.88 -21.64 -17.45
N VAL A 107 -17.64 -20.40 -17.88
CA VAL A 107 -16.32 -19.75 -17.87
C VAL A 107 -16.34 -18.61 -16.86
N LYS A 108 -15.48 -18.70 -15.83
CA LYS A 108 -15.22 -17.60 -14.90
C LYS A 108 -14.12 -16.73 -15.48
N LYS A 109 -14.43 -15.50 -15.85
CA LYS A 109 -13.54 -14.58 -16.56
C LYS A 109 -13.34 -13.31 -15.75
N ARG A 110 -12.08 -12.86 -15.64
CA ARG A 110 -11.71 -11.61 -14.97
C ARG A 110 -12.18 -10.40 -15.79
N VAL A 111 -12.70 -9.40 -15.07
CA VAL A 111 -13.21 -8.15 -15.65
C VAL A 111 -12.72 -6.95 -14.85
N ALA A 112 -12.73 -5.78 -15.47
CA ALA A 112 -12.46 -4.52 -14.78
C ALA A 112 -13.40 -4.30 -13.58
N MET A 113 -12.95 -3.60 -12.55
CA MET A 113 -13.81 -3.22 -11.43
C MET A 113 -14.89 -2.22 -11.86
N GLY A 114 -14.53 -1.23 -12.66
CA GLY A 114 -15.47 -0.23 -13.17
C GLY A 114 -15.00 1.19 -12.97
N VAL A 115 -15.41 1.86 -11.90
CA VAL A 115 -14.91 3.17 -11.47
C VAL A 115 -14.35 3.05 -10.06
N ILE A 116 -13.07 3.36 -9.90
CA ILE A 116 -12.35 3.28 -8.63
C ILE A 116 -12.17 4.69 -8.07
N GLY A 117 -12.66 4.94 -6.86
CA GLY A 117 -12.39 6.15 -6.09
C GLY A 117 -11.15 5.96 -5.21
N ILE A 118 -10.27 6.97 -5.15
CA ILE A 118 -9.09 6.94 -4.29
C ILE A 118 -9.00 8.24 -3.51
N ILE A 119 -9.05 8.16 -2.18
CA ILE A 119 -8.86 9.30 -1.27
C ILE A 119 -7.47 9.17 -0.64
N TYR A 120 -6.59 10.15 -0.86
CA TYR A 120 -5.20 10.06 -0.39
C TYR A 120 -4.65 11.36 0.17
N GLU A 121 -3.61 11.25 1.02
CA GLU A 121 -2.98 12.36 1.73
C GLU A 121 -1.51 12.51 1.32
N SER A 122 -1.04 13.76 1.21
CA SER A 122 0.38 14.20 1.20
C SER A 122 1.37 13.36 0.37
N ARG A 123 0.91 12.74 -0.74
CA ARG A 123 1.74 11.86 -1.58
C ARG A 123 1.45 12.10 -3.07
N PRO A 124 2.10 13.08 -3.72
CA PRO A 124 1.85 13.39 -5.12
C PRO A 124 2.04 12.20 -6.07
N ASN A 125 3.01 11.30 -5.81
CA ASN A 125 3.25 10.12 -6.62
C ASN A 125 2.05 9.15 -6.66
N VAL A 126 1.23 9.10 -5.62
CA VAL A 126 0.01 8.26 -5.61
C VAL A 126 -0.93 8.64 -6.77
N THR A 127 -0.91 9.91 -7.21
CA THR A 127 -1.72 10.38 -8.34
C THR A 127 -1.40 9.60 -9.62
N SER A 128 -0.12 9.45 -9.96
CA SER A 128 0.33 8.73 -11.16
C SER A 128 0.19 7.22 -11.03
N ASP A 129 0.58 6.67 -9.87
CA ASP A 129 0.53 5.23 -9.62
C ASP A 129 -0.91 4.71 -9.66
N ALA A 130 -1.82 5.42 -8.99
CA ALA A 130 -3.24 5.10 -8.97
C ALA A 130 -3.88 5.20 -10.37
N ALA A 131 -3.56 6.24 -11.14
CA ALA A 131 -4.05 6.40 -12.50
C ALA A 131 -3.58 5.25 -13.40
N ALA A 132 -2.29 4.91 -13.34
CA ALA A 132 -1.71 3.85 -14.17
C ALA A 132 -2.31 2.47 -13.85
N LEU A 133 -2.38 2.11 -12.57
CA LEU A 133 -2.91 0.80 -12.14
C LEU A 133 -4.41 0.68 -12.46
N ALA A 134 -5.21 1.72 -12.21
CA ALA A 134 -6.63 1.72 -12.53
C ALA A 134 -6.86 1.57 -14.05
N LEU A 135 -6.17 2.34 -14.89
CA LEU A 135 -6.28 2.24 -16.34
C LEU A 135 -5.88 0.84 -16.85
N LYS A 136 -4.73 0.32 -16.41
CA LYS A 136 -4.25 -1.01 -16.83
C LYS A 136 -5.23 -2.10 -16.42
N SER A 137 -5.83 -2.00 -15.23
CA SER A 137 -6.88 -2.92 -14.77
C SER A 137 -8.23 -2.73 -15.49
N GLY A 138 -8.31 -1.80 -16.46
CA GLY A 138 -9.49 -1.53 -17.24
C GLY A 138 -10.53 -0.65 -16.55
N SER A 139 -10.16 0.10 -15.51
CA SER A 139 -11.09 0.90 -14.71
C SER A 139 -10.85 2.40 -14.89
N ALA A 140 -11.93 3.19 -14.89
CA ALA A 140 -11.85 4.62 -14.70
C ALA A 140 -11.50 4.94 -13.24
N VAL A 141 -10.91 6.11 -12.97
CA VAL A 141 -10.45 6.49 -11.64
C VAL A 141 -10.85 7.90 -11.28
N VAL A 142 -11.29 8.07 -10.04
CA VAL A 142 -11.61 9.37 -9.44
C VAL A 142 -10.69 9.57 -8.23
N LEU A 143 -9.82 10.55 -8.31
CA LEU A 143 -8.80 10.88 -7.34
C LEU A 143 -9.27 12.01 -6.43
N ARG A 144 -9.02 11.93 -5.14
CA ARG A 144 -9.22 13.01 -4.18
C ARG A 144 -7.98 13.16 -3.33
N SER A 145 -7.15 14.15 -3.65
CA SER A 145 -5.94 14.50 -2.92
C SER A 145 -6.25 15.28 -1.64
N GLY A 146 -5.44 15.12 -0.60
CA GLY A 146 -5.40 16.04 0.51
C GLY A 146 -5.04 17.46 0.05
N LYS A 147 -5.45 18.49 0.82
CA LYS A 147 -5.19 19.90 0.50
C LYS A 147 -3.70 20.20 0.37
N ASP A 148 -2.86 19.49 1.13
CA ASP A 148 -1.41 19.74 1.22
C ASP A 148 -0.64 19.33 -0.05
N ALA A 149 -1.24 18.49 -0.92
CA ALA A 149 -0.65 18.03 -2.18
C ALA A 149 -1.52 18.36 -3.40
N PHE A 150 -2.49 19.26 -3.24
CA PHE A 150 -3.53 19.46 -4.26
C PHE A 150 -3.00 20.12 -5.54
N GLN A 151 -2.12 21.13 -5.45
CA GLN A 151 -1.58 21.78 -6.64
C GLN A 151 -0.72 20.79 -7.45
N SER A 152 0.11 20.01 -6.77
CA SER A 152 0.89 18.93 -7.39
C SER A 152 -0.02 17.89 -8.06
N ALA A 153 -1.04 17.40 -7.37
CA ALA A 153 -1.98 16.44 -7.91
C ALA A 153 -2.71 16.99 -9.15
N ARG A 154 -3.12 18.26 -9.12
CA ARG A 154 -3.78 18.93 -10.24
C ARG A 154 -2.88 19.01 -11.46
N ALA A 155 -1.62 19.42 -11.28
CA ALA A 155 -0.65 19.50 -12.37
C ALA A 155 -0.34 18.11 -12.97
N ILE A 156 -0.19 17.08 -12.12
CA ILE A 156 0.02 15.69 -12.54
C ILE A 156 -1.18 15.21 -13.35
N VAL A 157 -2.41 15.35 -12.85
CA VAL A 157 -3.62 14.91 -13.56
C VAL A 157 -3.79 15.63 -14.89
N ALA A 158 -3.49 16.94 -14.96
CA ALA A 158 -3.53 17.69 -16.21
C ALA A 158 -2.54 17.11 -17.24
N ALA A 159 -1.32 16.80 -16.83
CA ALA A 159 -0.32 16.15 -17.68
C ALA A 159 -0.78 14.77 -18.17
N LEU A 160 -1.28 13.92 -17.26
CA LEU A 160 -1.78 12.58 -17.61
C LEU A 160 -2.98 12.64 -18.57
N LYS A 161 -3.92 13.58 -18.37
CA LYS A 161 -5.06 13.79 -19.29
C LYS A 161 -4.61 14.28 -20.67
N THR A 162 -3.53 15.06 -20.74
CA THR A 162 -2.91 15.47 -22.02
C THR A 162 -2.39 14.27 -22.80
N GLY A 163 -1.78 13.30 -22.11
CA GLY A 163 -1.37 12.03 -22.72
C GLY A 163 -2.57 11.19 -23.17
N LEU A 164 -3.60 11.03 -22.33
CA LEU A 164 -4.82 10.30 -22.68
C LEU A 164 -5.51 10.88 -23.92
N ALA A 165 -5.56 12.20 -24.05
CA ALA A 165 -6.19 12.89 -25.19
C ALA A 165 -5.56 12.53 -26.55
N GLN A 166 -4.37 11.92 -26.56
CA GLN A 166 -3.68 11.46 -27.78
C GLN A 166 -4.09 10.01 -28.14
N THR A 167 -5.00 9.40 -27.38
CA THR A 167 -5.40 7.99 -27.52
C THR A 167 -6.92 7.86 -27.69
N ARG A 168 -7.42 6.64 -27.76
CA ARG A 168 -8.86 6.39 -27.82
C ARG A 168 -9.55 6.32 -26.46
N ILE A 169 -8.77 6.31 -25.37
CA ILE A 169 -9.32 6.34 -24.01
C ILE A 169 -9.76 7.78 -23.72
N ASP A 170 -11.02 7.91 -23.31
CA ASP A 170 -11.59 9.20 -22.94
C ASP A 170 -10.84 9.80 -21.74
N PRO A 171 -10.26 11.02 -21.85
CA PRO A 171 -9.58 11.66 -20.74
C PRO A 171 -10.43 11.84 -19.47
N ASP A 172 -11.75 11.82 -19.60
CA ASP A 172 -12.66 11.88 -18.45
C ASP A 172 -12.74 10.57 -17.66
N ALA A 173 -12.09 9.51 -18.12
CA ALA A 173 -11.84 8.31 -17.33
C ALA A 173 -10.89 8.55 -16.13
N LEU A 174 -10.13 9.65 -16.15
CA LEU A 174 -9.29 10.11 -15.03
C LEU A 174 -9.85 11.44 -14.52
N GLN A 175 -10.33 11.47 -13.27
CA GLN A 175 -10.86 12.68 -12.63
C GLN A 175 -10.08 12.99 -11.34
N LEU A 176 -9.94 14.27 -11.03
CA LEU A 176 -9.48 14.76 -9.74
C LEU A 176 -10.57 15.62 -9.13
N ILE A 177 -11.01 15.30 -7.92
CA ILE A 177 -11.96 16.13 -7.18
C ILE A 177 -11.28 17.45 -6.82
N GLU A 178 -11.84 18.56 -7.30
CA GLU A 178 -11.27 19.89 -7.09
C GLU A 178 -11.56 20.47 -5.70
N ASP A 179 -12.65 20.03 -5.08
CA ASP A 179 -12.97 20.43 -3.71
C ASP A 179 -12.15 19.62 -2.71
N THR A 180 -11.22 20.29 -2.01
CA THR A 180 -10.37 19.69 -0.98
C THR A 180 -11.00 19.70 0.42
N GLY A 181 -12.24 20.20 0.57
CA GLY A 181 -12.99 20.18 1.81
C GLY A 181 -13.37 18.76 2.24
N ARG A 182 -13.64 18.57 3.53
CA ARG A 182 -14.02 17.25 4.06
C ARG A 182 -15.33 16.72 3.44
N GLU A 183 -16.25 17.61 3.07
CA GLU A 183 -17.53 17.24 2.49
C GLU A 183 -17.36 16.47 1.18
N SER A 184 -16.40 16.85 0.34
CA SER A 184 -16.10 16.12 -0.91
C SER A 184 -15.67 14.66 -0.68
N SER A 185 -14.97 14.40 0.43
CA SER A 185 -14.63 13.02 0.82
C SER A 185 -15.88 12.24 1.23
N TYR A 186 -16.76 12.84 2.03
CA TYR A 186 -18.03 12.21 2.40
C TYR A 186 -18.97 11.99 1.20
N GLU A 187 -18.98 12.92 0.23
CA GLU A 187 -19.71 12.71 -1.03
C GLU A 187 -19.17 11.48 -1.78
N MET A 188 -17.84 11.31 -1.88
CA MET A 188 -17.25 10.12 -2.49
C MET A 188 -17.56 8.84 -1.72
N MET A 189 -17.48 8.86 -0.37
CA MET A 189 -17.79 7.69 0.47
C MET A 189 -19.23 7.20 0.24
N ARG A 190 -20.16 8.09 -0.12
CA ARG A 190 -21.59 7.80 -0.34
C ARG A 190 -21.97 7.61 -1.81
N ALA A 191 -21.02 7.75 -2.73
CA ALA A 191 -21.27 7.81 -4.17
C ALA A 191 -21.44 6.42 -4.81
N LYS A 192 -22.20 5.49 -4.20
CA LYS A 192 -22.42 4.11 -4.68
C LYS A 192 -22.98 4.01 -6.10
N ASP A 193 -23.69 5.06 -6.57
CA ASP A 193 -24.23 5.09 -7.92
C ASP A 193 -23.17 5.44 -8.98
N TYR A 194 -21.98 5.89 -8.56
CA TYR A 194 -20.90 6.33 -9.43
C TYR A 194 -19.63 5.50 -9.26
N LEU A 195 -19.30 5.10 -8.04
CA LEU A 195 -18.09 4.34 -7.71
C LEU A 195 -18.42 2.88 -7.43
N ASP A 196 -17.63 1.99 -7.99
CA ASP A 196 -17.71 0.55 -7.77
C ASP A 196 -16.80 0.11 -6.61
N LEU A 197 -15.76 0.89 -6.31
CA LEU A 197 -14.77 0.64 -5.27
C LEU A 197 -14.20 1.97 -4.74
N LEU A 198 -13.87 2.02 -3.45
CA LEU A 198 -13.18 3.13 -2.80
C LEU A 198 -11.94 2.63 -2.06
N ILE A 199 -10.80 3.31 -2.23
CA ILE A 199 -9.52 2.96 -1.59
C ILE A 199 -8.98 4.18 -0.84
N PRO A 200 -8.92 4.17 0.50
CA PRO A 200 -8.24 5.20 1.27
C PRO A 200 -6.72 4.96 1.29
N ARG A 201 -5.93 6.03 1.17
CA ARG A 201 -4.45 6.03 1.23
C ARG A 201 -3.95 7.17 2.12
N GLY A 202 -3.80 6.92 3.41
CA GLY A 202 -3.38 7.95 4.36
C GLY A 202 -3.14 7.39 5.75
N GLY A 203 -3.16 8.26 6.75
CA GLY A 203 -3.03 7.87 8.15
C GLY A 203 -4.27 7.13 8.68
N ALA A 204 -4.12 6.52 9.86
CA ALA A 204 -5.17 5.74 10.52
C ALA A 204 -6.50 6.48 10.65
N GLY A 205 -6.46 7.81 10.86
CA GLY A 205 -7.65 8.65 10.96
C GLY A 205 -8.47 8.71 9.67
N LEU A 206 -7.82 8.84 8.51
CA LEU A 206 -8.50 8.81 7.21
C LEU A 206 -9.08 7.42 6.93
N ILE A 207 -8.28 6.37 7.15
CA ILE A 207 -8.70 4.98 6.90
C ILE A 207 -9.95 4.67 7.73
N ARG A 208 -9.92 4.96 9.03
CA ARG A 208 -11.05 4.77 9.94
C ARG A 208 -12.28 5.55 9.48
N ALA A 209 -12.12 6.84 9.13
CA ALA A 209 -13.24 7.66 8.67
C ALA A 209 -13.89 7.09 7.40
N VAL A 210 -13.09 6.54 6.46
CA VAL A 210 -13.63 5.93 5.26
C VAL A 210 -14.34 4.62 5.58
N VAL A 211 -13.74 3.73 6.38
CA VAL A 211 -14.32 2.43 6.73
C VAL A 211 -15.65 2.60 7.49
N GLU A 212 -15.73 3.56 8.41
CA GLU A 212 -16.93 3.80 9.22
C GLU A 212 -18.07 4.51 8.45
N ASN A 213 -17.76 5.29 7.41
CA ASN A 213 -18.75 6.17 6.76
C ASN A 213 -19.05 5.81 5.29
N ALA A 214 -18.27 4.94 4.67
CA ALA A 214 -18.48 4.61 3.27
C ALA A 214 -19.66 3.66 3.08
N VAL A 215 -20.47 3.98 2.06
CA VAL A 215 -21.52 3.10 1.51
C VAL A 215 -21.01 2.40 0.24
N VAL A 216 -20.01 2.98 -0.42
CA VAL A 216 -19.23 2.35 -1.49
C VAL A 216 -18.40 1.22 -0.89
N PRO A 217 -18.28 0.04 -1.53
CA PRO A 217 -17.33 -1.00 -1.10
C PRO A 217 -15.92 -0.44 -0.95
N VAL A 218 -15.25 -0.80 0.16
CA VAL A 218 -13.90 -0.29 0.48
C VAL A 218 -12.89 -1.41 0.47
N ILE A 219 -11.72 -1.17 -0.12
CA ILE A 219 -10.50 -1.91 0.21
C ILE A 219 -9.65 -0.99 1.08
N GLU A 220 -9.55 -1.33 2.36
CA GLU A 220 -8.73 -0.56 3.29
C GLU A 220 -7.26 -0.92 3.17
N THR A 221 -6.39 0.09 3.30
CA THR A 221 -4.96 -0.11 3.51
C THR A 221 -4.68 -0.10 5.00
N GLY A 222 -3.87 -1.05 5.49
CA GLY A 222 -3.56 -1.17 6.90
C GLY A 222 -2.47 -0.21 7.37
N THR A 223 -2.50 0.16 8.67
CA THR A 223 -1.32 0.64 9.39
C THR A 223 -0.43 -0.55 9.73
N GLY A 224 0.88 -0.35 9.85
CA GLY A 224 1.84 -1.43 10.06
C GLY A 224 2.47 -1.42 11.44
N ILE A 225 1.85 -2.06 12.45
CA ILE A 225 2.56 -2.39 13.69
C ILE A 225 3.24 -3.74 13.49
N VAL A 226 4.35 -3.69 12.75
CA VAL A 226 5.08 -4.87 12.27
C VAL A 226 5.95 -5.45 13.39
N HIS A 227 5.81 -6.75 13.61
CA HIS A 227 6.61 -7.49 14.60
C HIS A 227 7.62 -8.42 13.93
N ILE A 228 8.81 -8.52 14.55
CA ILE A 228 9.76 -9.59 14.24
C ILE A 228 10.11 -10.31 15.54
N TYR A 229 9.96 -11.62 15.55
CA TYR A 229 10.36 -12.48 16.66
C TYR A 229 11.71 -13.14 16.36
N ILE A 230 12.66 -13.02 17.29
CA ILE A 230 13.94 -13.71 17.27
C ILE A 230 13.87 -14.90 18.22
N ASP A 231 13.81 -16.08 17.64
CA ASP A 231 13.74 -17.34 18.36
C ASP A 231 15.08 -17.72 18.99
N LYS A 232 15.06 -18.57 20.01
CA LYS A 232 16.30 -19.09 20.66
C LYS A 232 17.23 -19.82 19.68
N ASP A 233 16.66 -20.45 18.67
CA ASP A 233 17.39 -21.20 17.63
C ASP A 233 17.70 -20.31 16.41
N ALA A 234 17.74 -18.99 16.55
CA ALA A 234 18.02 -18.07 15.47
C ALA A 234 19.53 -18.03 15.12
N ASP A 235 19.82 -17.92 13.83
CA ASP A 235 21.14 -17.47 13.36
C ASP A 235 21.27 -15.95 13.63
N TRP A 236 22.15 -15.55 14.51
CA TRP A 236 22.28 -14.18 14.96
C TRP A 236 22.77 -13.22 13.89
N ASP A 237 23.59 -13.67 12.95
CA ASP A 237 24.08 -12.81 11.86
C ASP A 237 22.92 -12.51 10.88
N LYS A 238 22.05 -13.49 10.60
CA LYS A 238 20.82 -13.26 9.86
C LYS A 238 19.88 -12.33 10.64
N ALA A 239 19.66 -12.60 11.92
CA ALA A 239 18.77 -11.82 12.77
C ALA A 239 19.17 -10.34 12.81
N LEU A 240 20.45 -10.04 13.08
CA LEU A 240 20.95 -8.68 13.14
C LEU A 240 20.81 -7.94 11.79
N ARG A 241 21.08 -8.61 10.66
CA ARG A 241 20.90 -8.02 9.32
C ARG A 241 19.43 -7.74 9.00
N ILE A 242 18.54 -8.66 9.34
CA ILE A 242 17.09 -8.54 9.12
C ILE A 242 16.55 -7.37 9.95
N VAL A 243 16.84 -7.35 11.25
CA VAL A 243 16.39 -6.29 12.16
C VAL A 243 16.93 -4.93 11.75
N TYR A 244 18.22 -4.83 11.40
CA TYR A 244 18.82 -3.59 10.90
C TYR A 244 18.08 -3.08 9.67
N ASN A 245 17.88 -3.93 8.66
CA ASN A 245 17.18 -3.57 7.44
C ASN A 245 15.71 -3.21 7.71
N ALA A 246 15.00 -4.02 8.48
CA ALA A 246 13.58 -3.85 8.77
C ALA A 246 13.29 -2.53 9.51
N LYS A 247 14.20 -2.06 10.38
CA LYS A 247 13.99 -0.82 11.12
C LYS A 247 14.64 0.41 10.52
N THR A 248 15.77 0.28 9.82
CA THR A 248 16.59 1.45 9.47
C THR A 248 16.61 1.83 8.00
N SER A 249 16.21 0.95 7.09
CA SER A 249 16.23 1.25 5.66
C SER A 249 15.25 2.37 5.26
N ARG A 250 14.06 2.40 5.86
CA ARG A 250 13.04 3.45 5.69
C ARG A 250 12.02 3.34 6.82
N PRO A 251 12.24 3.98 7.98
CA PRO A 251 11.38 3.78 9.15
C PRO A 251 9.97 4.35 9.00
N SER A 252 9.75 5.27 8.04
CA SER A 252 8.47 5.98 7.83
C SER A 252 7.46 5.26 6.94
N VAL A 253 7.60 3.94 6.74
CA VAL A 253 6.68 3.13 5.92
C VAL A 253 6.06 1.99 6.72
N CYS A 254 4.85 1.59 6.33
CA CYS A 254 4.02 0.63 7.07
C CYS A 254 4.59 -0.79 7.23
N ASN A 255 5.56 -1.19 6.40
CA ASN A 255 6.25 -2.48 6.50
C ASN A 255 7.57 -2.42 7.29
N SER A 256 7.89 -1.24 7.88
CA SER A 256 9.01 -1.10 8.81
C SER A 256 8.68 -1.76 10.14
N MET A 257 9.67 -2.43 10.74
CA MET A 257 9.49 -3.07 12.04
C MET A 257 9.27 -2.03 13.14
N GLU A 258 8.22 -2.21 13.94
CA GLU A 258 7.89 -1.35 15.08
C GLU A 258 8.10 -2.06 16.41
N VAL A 259 7.98 -3.40 16.43
CA VAL A 259 8.14 -4.22 17.62
C VAL A 259 9.13 -5.36 17.36
N LEU A 260 10.08 -5.55 18.26
CA LEU A 260 10.98 -6.69 18.29
C LEU A 260 10.70 -7.55 19.51
N LEU A 261 10.41 -8.81 19.26
CA LEU A 261 10.27 -9.83 20.29
C LEU A 261 11.54 -10.71 20.31
N VAL A 262 12.12 -10.94 21.48
CA VAL A 262 13.35 -11.72 21.62
C VAL A 262 13.13 -12.83 22.63
N HIS A 263 13.49 -14.05 22.28
CA HIS A 263 13.40 -15.20 23.22
C HIS A 263 14.29 -14.92 24.45
N GLU A 264 13.77 -15.17 25.65
CA GLU A 264 14.47 -14.85 26.90
C GLU A 264 15.81 -15.55 27.06
N ASP A 265 15.96 -16.79 26.58
CA ASP A 265 17.21 -17.56 26.64
C ASP A 265 18.39 -16.90 25.91
N ILE A 266 18.14 -16.08 24.90
CA ILE A 266 19.17 -15.41 24.11
C ILE A 266 19.25 -13.90 24.39
N ALA A 267 18.31 -13.34 25.14
CA ALA A 267 18.17 -11.90 25.34
C ALA A 267 19.44 -11.28 25.93
N ALA A 268 20.08 -11.93 26.92
CA ALA A 268 21.28 -11.43 27.59
C ALA A 268 22.47 -11.22 26.67
N ASP A 269 22.64 -12.05 25.65
CA ASP A 269 23.77 -11.99 24.72
C ASP A 269 23.42 -11.31 23.39
N PHE A 270 22.16 -11.42 22.93
CA PHE A 270 21.70 -10.85 21.67
C PHE A 270 21.42 -9.34 21.77
N LEU A 271 20.70 -8.90 22.81
CA LEU A 271 20.31 -7.49 22.95
C LEU A 271 21.50 -6.51 23.00
N PRO A 272 22.63 -6.78 23.70
CA PRO A 272 23.80 -5.91 23.65
C PRO A 272 24.42 -5.78 22.25
N LYS A 273 24.39 -6.84 21.42
CA LYS A 273 24.86 -6.78 20.05
C LYS A 273 23.92 -5.94 19.17
N LEU A 274 22.63 -6.06 19.42
CA LEU A 274 21.60 -5.26 18.76
C LEU A 274 21.76 -3.77 19.10
N GLU A 275 21.93 -3.42 20.39
CA GLU A 275 22.16 -2.03 20.81
C GLU A 275 23.41 -1.45 20.13
N ARG A 276 24.51 -2.22 20.11
CA ARG A 276 25.73 -1.79 19.41
C ARG A 276 25.44 -1.49 17.95
N LEU A 277 24.69 -2.37 17.25
CA LEU A 277 24.38 -2.22 15.83
C LEU A 277 23.46 -1.03 15.55
N LEU A 278 22.35 -0.90 16.30
CA LEU A 278 21.30 0.08 16.03
C LEU A 278 21.54 1.45 16.66
N VAL A 279 22.42 1.52 17.67
CA VAL A 279 22.69 2.78 18.37
C VAL A 279 24.15 3.21 18.15
N ARG A 280 25.13 2.47 18.68
CA ARG A 280 26.52 2.91 18.71
C ARG A 280 27.16 3.02 17.33
N ASN A 281 27.06 1.96 16.52
CA ASN A 281 27.62 1.96 15.16
C ASN A 281 26.95 3.03 14.28
N ARG A 282 25.67 3.31 14.48
CA ARG A 282 24.96 4.35 13.74
C ARG A 282 25.43 5.75 14.13
N ILE A 283 25.64 6.02 15.44
CA ILE A 283 26.22 7.28 15.91
C ILE A 283 27.64 7.46 15.33
N GLU A 284 28.48 6.43 15.38
CA GLU A 284 29.83 6.45 14.83
C GLU A 284 29.83 6.73 13.30
N ALA A 285 28.80 6.28 12.59
CA ALA A 285 28.60 6.54 11.16
C ALA A 285 27.91 7.87 10.85
N GLY A 286 27.61 8.71 11.86
CA GLY A 286 26.87 9.97 11.66
C GLY A 286 25.40 9.79 11.29
N LEU A 287 24.81 8.62 11.56
CA LEU A 287 23.41 8.28 11.25
C LEU A 287 22.54 8.41 12.51
N PRO A 288 21.25 8.72 12.39
CA PRO A 288 20.32 8.75 13.51
C PRO A 288 20.28 7.40 14.24
N PRO A 289 20.49 7.35 15.57
CA PRO A 289 20.38 6.12 16.35
C PRO A 289 18.92 5.70 16.50
N VAL A 290 18.69 4.40 16.71
CA VAL A 290 17.38 3.89 17.09
C VAL A 290 17.17 4.07 18.59
N ARG A 291 16.03 4.63 18.98
CA ARG A 291 15.61 4.81 20.37
C ARG A 291 14.73 3.62 20.79
N PHE A 292 15.11 2.96 21.86
CA PHE A 292 14.36 1.80 22.34
C PHE A 292 13.26 2.17 23.33
N ARG A 293 12.13 1.44 23.26
CA ARG A 293 11.08 1.34 24.26
C ARG A 293 11.12 -0.08 24.80
N LEU A 294 11.56 -0.25 26.05
CA LEU A 294 11.95 -1.55 26.59
C LEU A 294 10.92 -2.07 27.59
N ASP A 295 10.57 -3.35 27.48
CA ASP A 295 9.90 -4.03 28.56
C ASP A 295 10.85 -4.19 29.78
N PRO A 296 10.33 -4.53 30.98
CA PRO A 296 11.17 -4.64 32.17
C PRO A 296 12.29 -5.67 32.10
N GLN A 297 12.16 -6.70 31.25
CA GLN A 297 13.19 -7.73 31.10
C GLN A 297 14.27 -7.28 30.11
N ALA A 298 13.91 -6.77 28.95
CA ALA A 298 14.88 -6.21 27.99
C ALA A 298 15.70 -5.08 28.59
N ALA A 299 15.10 -4.24 29.45
CA ALA A 299 15.78 -3.15 30.16
C ALA A 299 16.90 -3.60 31.10
N ARG A 300 16.99 -4.88 31.42
CA ARG A 300 18.11 -5.43 32.23
C ARG A 300 19.37 -5.64 31.36
N HIS A 301 19.26 -5.64 30.08
CA HIS A 301 20.33 -6.01 29.15
C HIS A 301 20.85 -4.84 28.31
N ILE A 302 19.98 -3.87 27.99
CA ILE A 302 20.32 -2.70 27.14
C ILE A 302 19.70 -1.41 27.68
N GLY A 303 20.26 -0.26 27.23
CA GLY A 303 19.74 1.06 27.57
C GLY A 303 18.58 1.49 26.71
N GLY A 304 17.62 2.18 27.28
CA GLY A 304 16.45 2.72 26.58
C GLY A 304 15.44 3.31 27.56
N GLU A 305 14.33 3.82 27.03
CA GLU A 305 13.20 4.28 27.84
C GLU A 305 12.28 3.10 28.15
N ALA A 306 11.65 3.11 29.32
CA ALA A 306 10.64 2.09 29.65
C ALA A 306 9.47 2.15 28.66
N ALA A 307 9.02 0.99 28.18
CA ALA A 307 7.84 0.91 27.34
C ALA A 307 6.58 1.30 28.15
N GLY A 308 5.83 2.26 27.63
CA GLY A 308 4.49 2.57 28.14
C GLY A 308 3.46 1.58 27.61
N ALA A 309 2.23 1.65 28.14
CA ALA A 309 1.14 0.74 27.79
C ALA A 309 0.86 0.68 26.28
N ASP A 310 0.92 1.83 25.59
CA ASP A 310 0.56 1.97 24.18
C ASP A 310 1.74 1.75 23.21
N ASN A 311 2.98 1.48 23.72
CA ASN A 311 4.15 1.41 22.83
C ASN A 311 4.15 0.16 21.94
N PHE A 312 3.46 -0.90 22.32
CA PHE A 312 3.29 -2.08 21.50
C PHE A 312 2.10 -1.97 20.51
N ASP A 313 1.26 -0.95 20.69
CA ASP A 313 0.11 -0.60 19.83
C ASP A 313 0.38 0.64 18.97
N THR A 314 1.65 1.06 18.85
CA THR A 314 2.04 2.30 18.17
C THR A 314 2.83 2.04 16.90
N GLU A 315 2.36 2.57 15.78
CA GLU A 315 3.14 2.73 14.55
C GLU A 315 3.98 4.02 14.68
N PHE A 316 5.25 3.89 15.08
CA PHE A 316 6.13 5.05 15.36
C PHE A 316 6.51 5.82 14.10
N LEU A 317 6.69 5.13 12.98
CA LEU A 317 7.14 5.73 11.70
C LEU A 317 8.47 6.51 11.80
N ASP A 318 9.30 6.17 12.78
CA ASP A 318 10.55 6.83 13.12
C ASP A 318 11.60 5.80 13.58
N TYR A 319 12.81 6.23 13.86
CA TYR A 319 13.88 5.43 14.48
C TYR A 319 13.57 5.14 15.97
N ILE A 320 12.38 4.59 16.23
CA ILE A 320 11.92 4.11 17.53
C ILE A 320 11.53 2.63 17.38
N LEU A 321 11.93 1.81 18.36
CA LEU A 321 11.66 0.37 18.35
C LEU A 321 11.23 -0.07 19.75
N ALA A 322 10.03 -0.66 19.85
CA ALA A 322 9.61 -1.35 21.04
C ALA A 322 10.27 -2.73 21.11
N VAL A 323 10.82 -3.10 22.26
CA VAL A 323 11.51 -4.38 22.47
C VAL A 323 10.93 -5.09 23.67
N LYS A 324 10.54 -6.34 23.50
CA LYS A 324 10.02 -7.19 24.56
C LYS A 324 10.69 -8.57 24.52
N THR A 325 10.95 -9.14 25.70
CA THR A 325 11.35 -10.54 25.83
C THR A 325 10.14 -11.43 26.00
N VAL A 326 10.22 -12.63 25.44
CA VAL A 326 9.15 -13.65 25.49
C VAL A 326 9.75 -15.03 25.79
N ALA A 327 9.01 -15.87 26.48
CA ALA A 327 9.49 -17.19 26.88
C ALA A 327 9.39 -18.27 25.80
N SER A 328 8.60 -18.03 24.74
CA SER A 328 8.39 -19.02 23.67
C SER A 328 7.80 -18.40 22.41
N VAL A 329 7.74 -19.20 21.33
CA VAL A 329 7.06 -18.82 20.08
C VAL A 329 5.55 -18.63 20.29
N GLU A 330 4.93 -19.38 21.20
CA GLU A 330 3.52 -19.26 21.52
C GLU A 330 3.22 -17.92 22.19
N GLU A 331 4.08 -17.46 23.12
CA GLU A 331 3.94 -16.13 23.72
C GLU A 331 4.16 -15.03 22.69
N ALA A 332 5.13 -15.20 21.77
CA ALA A 332 5.36 -14.26 20.68
C ALA A 332 4.12 -14.15 19.77
N VAL A 333 3.53 -15.27 19.38
CA VAL A 333 2.29 -15.30 18.60
C VAL A 333 1.15 -14.61 19.32
N GLY A 334 0.91 -14.94 20.61
CA GLY A 334 -0.15 -14.31 21.42
C GLY A 334 0.05 -12.79 21.56
N HIS A 335 1.30 -12.32 21.65
CA HIS A 335 1.61 -10.89 21.65
C HIS A 335 1.27 -10.23 20.30
N ILE A 336 1.68 -10.85 19.19
CA ILE A 336 1.41 -10.34 17.84
C ILE A 336 -0.10 -10.31 17.56
N GLU A 337 -0.84 -11.33 17.97
CA GLU A 337 -2.30 -11.37 17.83
C GLU A 337 -2.99 -10.22 18.58
N THR A 338 -2.43 -9.83 19.73
CA THR A 338 -3.00 -8.77 20.58
C THR A 338 -2.66 -7.37 20.08
N HIS A 339 -1.42 -7.14 19.62
CA HIS A 339 -0.87 -5.82 19.34
C HIS A 339 -0.62 -5.57 17.85
N GLY A 340 -0.60 -6.61 17.04
CA GLY A 340 -0.36 -6.50 15.59
C GLY A 340 -1.57 -5.95 14.83
N THR A 341 -1.29 -5.47 13.64
CA THR A 341 -2.31 -4.94 12.71
C THR A 341 -2.58 -5.87 11.54
N HIS A 342 -2.14 -7.11 11.60
CA HIS A 342 -2.25 -8.11 10.52
C HIS A 342 -1.60 -7.67 9.20
N HIS A 343 -0.61 -6.79 9.26
CA HIS A 343 0.08 -6.26 8.07
C HIS A 343 1.20 -7.21 7.63
N SER A 344 2.26 -7.27 8.40
CA SER A 344 3.47 -8.06 8.07
C SER A 344 4.18 -8.43 9.36
N ASP A 345 4.40 -9.72 9.58
CA ASP A 345 5.10 -10.18 10.78
C ASP A 345 6.10 -11.27 10.41
N GLY A 346 7.16 -11.40 11.21
CA GLY A 346 8.25 -12.32 10.88
C GLY A 346 8.83 -13.05 12.07
N ILE A 347 9.42 -14.21 11.80
CA ILE A 347 10.24 -14.99 12.72
C ILE A 347 11.64 -15.18 12.12
N VAL A 348 12.66 -15.10 12.97
CA VAL A 348 14.01 -15.54 12.61
C VAL A 348 14.35 -16.78 13.45
N THR A 349 14.51 -17.93 12.80
CA THR A 349 14.79 -19.21 13.44
C THR A 349 15.38 -20.21 12.45
N GLU A 350 16.24 -21.10 12.94
CA GLU A 350 16.67 -22.31 12.22
C GLU A 350 15.84 -23.54 12.62
N ASN A 351 14.94 -23.39 13.60
CA ASN A 351 14.05 -24.43 14.05
C ASN A 351 12.78 -24.50 13.20
N ARG A 352 12.66 -25.57 12.41
CA ARG A 352 11.54 -25.77 11.51
C ARG A 352 10.19 -25.83 12.24
N HIS A 353 10.13 -26.43 13.42
CA HIS A 353 8.87 -26.53 14.17
C HIS A 353 8.40 -25.15 14.66
N ALA A 354 9.32 -24.30 15.11
CA ALA A 354 9.00 -22.93 15.50
C ALA A 354 8.52 -22.11 14.28
N ALA A 355 9.17 -22.27 13.12
CA ALA A 355 8.77 -21.63 11.89
C ALA A 355 7.38 -22.07 11.40
N ASP A 356 7.13 -23.40 11.41
CA ASP A 356 5.83 -23.98 11.01
C ASP A 356 4.70 -23.55 11.99
N TYR A 357 4.99 -23.51 13.30
CA TYR A 357 4.05 -23.02 14.30
C TYR A 357 3.71 -21.54 14.06
N PHE A 358 4.72 -20.68 13.91
CA PHE A 358 4.56 -19.26 13.67
C PHE A 358 3.74 -18.97 12.40
N THR A 359 4.11 -19.58 11.28
CA THR A 359 3.41 -19.36 10.00
C THR A 359 1.98 -19.88 9.97
N THR A 360 1.67 -20.88 10.81
CA THR A 360 0.31 -21.44 10.93
C THR A 360 -0.60 -20.56 11.79
N HIS A 361 -0.06 -19.92 12.83
CA HIS A 361 -0.87 -19.21 13.83
C HIS A 361 -0.88 -17.70 13.61
N ILE A 362 0.10 -17.12 12.93
CA ILE A 362 0.06 -15.69 12.59
C ILE A 362 -0.86 -15.44 11.41
N ASP A 363 -1.90 -14.63 11.63
CA ASP A 363 -2.89 -14.25 10.62
C ASP A 363 -2.60 -12.84 10.05
N SER A 364 -1.37 -12.62 9.57
CA SER A 364 -0.96 -11.38 8.89
C SER A 364 -1.01 -11.54 7.37
N ALA A 365 -1.16 -10.42 6.64
CA ALA A 365 -1.23 -10.41 5.18
C ALA A 365 0.08 -10.93 4.54
N ALA A 366 1.22 -10.72 5.20
CA ALA A 366 2.50 -11.28 4.83
C ALA A 366 3.20 -11.84 6.07
N VAL A 367 3.62 -13.12 6.03
CA VAL A 367 4.33 -13.78 7.12
C VAL A 367 5.71 -14.22 6.64
N TYR A 368 6.75 -13.83 7.36
CA TYR A 368 8.13 -14.01 6.97
C TYR A 368 8.86 -15.01 7.86
N VAL A 369 9.64 -15.87 7.24
CA VAL A 369 10.64 -16.71 7.91
C VAL A 369 12.01 -16.33 7.37
N ASN A 370 12.91 -15.90 8.25
CA ASN A 370 14.28 -15.54 7.91
C ASN A 370 14.45 -14.47 6.80
N ALA A 371 13.49 -13.54 6.71
CA ALA A 371 13.53 -12.44 5.75
C ALA A 371 13.01 -11.14 6.37
N SER A 372 13.43 -10.01 5.81
CA SER A 372 12.98 -8.68 6.25
C SER A 372 11.55 -8.41 5.80
N THR A 373 10.75 -7.82 6.68
CA THR A 373 9.38 -7.36 6.37
C THR A 373 9.33 -6.23 5.34
N ARG A 374 10.48 -5.61 5.04
CA ARG A 374 10.63 -4.60 3.98
C ARG A 374 10.30 -5.13 2.58
N PHE A 375 10.27 -6.42 2.38
CA PHE A 375 9.81 -7.03 1.13
C PHE A 375 8.30 -7.01 0.94
N THR A 376 7.48 -6.60 1.93
CA THR A 376 6.04 -6.37 1.72
C THR A 376 5.82 -5.10 0.90
N ASP A 377 6.07 -5.19 -0.38
CA ASP A 377 6.04 -4.10 -1.35
C ASP A 377 5.64 -4.65 -2.73
N GLY A 378 4.82 -3.92 -3.47
CA GLY A 378 4.33 -4.38 -4.77
C GLY A 378 5.44 -4.60 -5.80
N GLY A 379 6.50 -3.78 -5.77
CA GLY A 379 7.66 -3.95 -6.64
C GLY A 379 8.44 -5.21 -6.29
N GLU A 380 8.74 -5.41 -5.00
CA GLU A 380 9.48 -6.57 -4.49
C GLU A 380 8.71 -7.90 -4.68
N PHE A 381 7.36 -7.85 -4.65
CA PHE A 381 6.51 -9.01 -4.94
C PHE A 381 6.28 -9.26 -6.43
N GLY A 382 6.91 -8.46 -7.31
CA GLY A 382 6.79 -8.61 -8.76
C GLY A 382 5.44 -8.13 -9.32
N LEU A 383 4.70 -7.31 -8.56
CA LEU A 383 3.42 -6.74 -8.98
C LEU A 383 3.60 -5.41 -9.74
N GLY A 384 4.83 -4.91 -9.88
CA GLY A 384 5.14 -3.60 -10.45
C GLY A 384 4.90 -2.47 -9.45
N CYS A 385 4.00 -1.54 -9.78
CA CYS A 385 3.52 -0.54 -8.82
C CYS A 385 2.51 -1.16 -7.85
N GLU A 386 2.28 -0.50 -6.71
CA GLU A 386 1.24 -0.94 -5.78
C GLU A 386 0.23 0.18 -5.50
N MET A 387 -1.04 -0.24 -5.33
CA MET A 387 -2.09 0.64 -4.83
C MET A 387 -2.03 0.81 -3.31
N GLY A 388 -1.36 -0.07 -2.63
CA GLY A 388 -1.18 -0.14 -1.18
C GLY A 388 -1.21 -1.57 -0.67
N ILE A 389 -1.09 -1.70 0.65
CA ILE A 389 -1.09 -3.00 1.32
C ILE A 389 -2.36 -3.10 2.15
N SER A 390 -3.21 -4.07 1.83
CA SER A 390 -4.45 -4.31 2.55
C SER A 390 -4.27 -5.36 3.63
N THR A 391 -4.84 -5.10 4.80
CA THR A 391 -4.88 -6.05 5.92
C THR A 391 -6.23 -6.78 6.05
N GLN A 392 -7.23 -6.37 5.27
CA GLN A 392 -8.54 -7.02 5.28
C GLN A 392 -8.50 -8.41 4.63
N LYS A 393 -9.46 -9.28 4.99
CA LYS A 393 -9.55 -10.63 4.43
C LYS A 393 -10.39 -10.72 3.17
N LEU A 394 -11.35 -9.82 3.01
CA LEU A 394 -12.28 -9.85 1.89
C LEU A 394 -11.69 -9.14 0.68
N HIS A 395 -11.71 -9.83 -0.46
CA HIS A 395 -11.27 -9.45 -1.79
C HIS A 395 -9.76 -9.31 -1.94
N ALA A 396 -9.12 -8.28 -1.37
CA ALA A 396 -7.68 -8.03 -1.50
C ALA A 396 -6.98 -8.09 -0.13
N ARG A 397 -5.85 -8.80 -0.05
CA ARG A 397 -5.02 -8.90 1.16
C ARG A 397 -3.54 -8.88 0.78
N GLY A 398 -2.73 -8.11 1.51
CA GLY A 398 -1.32 -7.88 1.16
C GLY A 398 -1.15 -6.76 0.13
N PRO A 399 0.01 -6.70 -0.57
CA PRO A 399 0.26 -5.73 -1.61
C PRO A 399 -0.76 -5.85 -2.75
N MET A 400 -1.38 -4.72 -3.12
CA MET A 400 -2.42 -4.68 -4.14
C MET A 400 -1.86 -4.26 -5.49
N GLY A 401 -1.77 -5.20 -6.42
CA GLY A 401 -1.43 -4.97 -7.82
C GLY A 401 -2.64 -4.87 -8.74
N LEU A 402 -2.44 -5.22 -10.00
CA LEU A 402 -3.49 -5.12 -11.02
C LEU A 402 -4.66 -6.07 -10.79
N LYS A 403 -4.40 -7.28 -10.27
CA LYS A 403 -5.43 -8.32 -10.09
C LYS A 403 -6.44 -7.94 -9.02
N GLU A 404 -5.98 -7.28 -7.96
CA GLU A 404 -6.79 -6.83 -6.84
C GLU A 404 -7.72 -5.66 -7.22
N LEU A 405 -7.40 -4.94 -8.32
CA LEU A 405 -8.24 -3.89 -8.90
C LEU A 405 -9.24 -4.41 -9.96
N THR A 406 -9.48 -5.72 -9.97
CA THR A 406 -10.41 -6.39 -10.89
C THR A 406 -11.41 -7.24 -10.14
N SER A 407 -12.49 -7.63 -10.84
CA SER A 407 -13.45 -8.61 -10.37
C SER A 407 -13.58 -9.72 -11.41
N TYR A 408 -14.62 -10.53 -11.34
CA TYR A 408 -14.90 -11.56 -12.33
C TYR A 408 -16.40 -11.61 -12.66
N LYS A 409 -16.72 -12.20 -13.81
CA LYS A 409 -18.07 -12.57 -14.18
C LYS A 409 -18.11 -13.99 -14.71
N TYR A 410 -19.28 -14.60 -14.67
CA TYR A 410 -19.52 -15.89 -15.32
C TYR A 410 -20.08 -15.66 -16.70
N ILE A 411 -19.53 -16.39 -17.69
CA ILE A 411 -20.07 -16.52 -19.04
C ILE A 411 -20.58 -17.95 -19.15
N VAL A 412 -21.87 -18.10 -19.40
CA VAL A 412 -22.54 -19.41 -19.54
C VAL A 412 -22.91 -19.60 -21.00
N GLN A 413 -22.34 -20.64 -21.60
CA GLN A 413 -22.62 -20.99 -23.00
C GLN A 413 -23.43 -22.29 -23.03
N GLY A 414 -24.49 -22.29 -23.84
CA GLY A 414 -25.38 -23.43 -23.97
C GLY A 414 -25.90 -23.57 -25.39
N THR A 415 -26.66 -24.65 -25.64
CA THR A 415 -27.28 -25.01 -26.92
C THR A 415 -28.81 -25.13 -26.80
N GLY A 416 -29.40 -24.48 -25.78
CA GLY A 416 -30.84 -24.48 -25.54
C GLY A 416 -31.28 -25.21 -24.25
N GLN A 417 -30.35 -25.49 -23.34
CA GLN A 417 -30.69 -26.12 -22.06
C GLN A 417 -31.64 -25.24 -21.27
N VAL A 418 -32.63 -25.87 -20.63
CA VAL A 418 -33.58 -25.25 -19.70
C VAL A 418 -33.49 -25.94 -18.33
N ARG A 419 -33.85 -25.22 -17.28
CA ARG A 419 -33.97 -25.79 -15.94
C ARG A 419 -35.39 -26.29 -15.78
N GLU A 420 -35.54 -27.60 -15.43
CA GLU A 420 -36.82 -28.23 -15.09
C GLU A 420 -37.24 -27.90 -13.66
#